data_a6be52016d7208c292795d033739cfa1
#
_entry.id   a6be52016d7208c292795d033739cfa1
#
_cell.length_a   1.000
_cell.length_b   1.000
_cell.length_c   1.000
_cell.angle_alpha   90.00
_cell.angle_beta   90.00
_cell.angle_gamma   90.00
#
_symmetry.space_group_name_H-M   'P 1'
#
loop_
_entity.id
_entity.type
_entity.pdbx_description
1 polymer ?
#
loop_
_entity_poly.entity_id
_entity_poly.type
_entity_poly.pdbx_seq_one_letter_code
_entity_poly.pdbx_strand_id
1 'polypeptide(L)'
;MPNRLFRSVVLAGALALASNLAIAAETVTVDNFVRAETDLTLKRYVAQGGFGKIAHLRQPTPIDQQNVIRMNRDTLYSFGVFDLTKPVTITKPPTGGRFQSMLIINQDHSIWPAVHDAGKFTLTQKMIGTRYVFVIFRTFMDPSNPADLKAANTLQDKITAVQAKAGSFQIPDWDEASLHKVRDAINVLASTKTDASTMFGEKSKLNPIDHMLGAAYGWGGNPKSAAIYLNGVPKENDGKTPYVLTAKNVPVNGFWSITVYNDKGFMEKNDRDAYSLNNVTAKKDADGGITIHFGGDPNSSNYLPIIKGWNYIVRLYQPKKELLDGKWKFPDARPVK
;
A
#
# COMPACT_ATOMS: atom_id res chain seq x y z
N MET A 1 -2.77 -72.42 62.11
CA MET A 1 -1.96 -71.16 61.96
C MET A 1 -2.09 -70.74 60.51
N PRO A 2 -2.71 -69.64 60.18
CA PRO A 2 -3.12 -69.35 58.80
C PRO A 2 -2.04 -68.60 58.02
N ASN A 3 -1.83 -69.01 56.79
CA ASN A 3 -1.02 -68.40 55.75
C ASN A 3 -1.65 -67.09 55.25
N ARG A 4 -0.90 -65.98 55.29
CA ARG A 4 -1.28 -64.75 54.66
C ARG A 4 -0.69 -64.70 53.25
N LEU A 5 -1.55 -64.76 52.21
CA LEU A 5 -1.26 -64.48 50.82
C LEU A 5 -1.19 -62.98 50.61
N PHE A 6 -0.01 -62.51 50.23
CA PHE A 6 0.17 -61.14 49.70
C PHE A 6 -0.32 -61.07 48.23
N ARG A 7 -1.35 -60.32 47.97
CA ARG A 7 -1.75 -59.97 46.61
C ARG A 7 -1.01 -58.70 46.21
N SER A 8 -0.07 -58.83 45.31
CA SER A 8 0.57 -57.65 44.62
C SER A 8 -0.37 -57.14 43.56
N VAL A 9 -0.85 -55.93 43.72
CA VAL A 9 -1.59 -55.16 42.68
C VAL A 9 -0.56 -54.44 41.82
N VAL A 10 -0.40 -54.91 40.58
CA VAL A 10 0.40 -54.21 39.55
C VAL A 10 -0.49 -53.13 38.96
N LEU A 11 -0.20 -51.87 39.29
CA LEU A 11 -0.81 -50.72 38.68
C LEU A 11 -0.10 -50.45 37.36
N ALA A 12 -0.71 -50.83 36.22
CA ALA A 12 -0.24 -50.45 34.88
C ALA A 12 -0.64 -49.01 34.57
N GLY A 13 0.27 -48.08 34.77
CA GLY A 13 0.10 -46.72 34.36
C GLY A 13 0.22 -46.58 32.83
N ALA A 14 -0.88 -46.39 32.13
CA ALA A 14 -0.87 -46.01 30.72
C ALA A 14 -0.46 -44.55 30.60
N LEU A 15 0.81 -44.26 30.29
CA LEU A 15 1.22 -42.91 29.81
C LEU A 15 0.62 -42.71 28.41
N ALA A 16 -0.43 -41.91 28.34
CA ALA A 16 -0.92 -41.38 27.09
C ALA A 16 0.09 -40.31 26.62
N LEU A 17 0.98 -40.67 25.72
CA LEU A 17 1.79 -39.71 24.93
C LEU A 17 0.83 -38.95 24.01
N ALA A 18 0.40 -37.76 24.42
CA ALA A 18 -0.19 -36.80 23.53
C ALA A 18 0.90 -36.31 22.57
N SER A 19 1.05 -36.98 21.43
CA SER A 19 1.84 -36.50 20.33
C SER A 19 1.17 -35.22 19.83
N ASN A 20 1.71 -34.05 20.22
CA ASN A 20 1.46 -32.82 19.52
C ASN A 20 1.97 -32.98 18.08
N LEU A 21 1.10 -33.40 17.17
CA LEU A 21 1.33 -33.29 15.74
C LEU A 21 1.49 -31.80 15.47
N ALA A 22 2.72 -31.32 15.42
CA ALA A 22 3.01 -30.00 14.85
C ALA A 22 2.49 -30.06 13.40
N ILE A 23 1.42 -29.36 13.12
CA ILE A 23 0.94 -29.19 11.75
C ILE A 23 2.08 -28.46 11.02
N ALA A 24 2.69 -29.14 10.05
CA ALA A 24 3.74 -28.52 9.24
C ALA A 24 3.17 -27.28 8.54
N ALA A 25 3.98 -26.21 8.49
CA ALA A 25 3.59 -24.99 7.78
C ALA A 25 3.24 -25.30 6.32
N GLU A 26 2.21 -24.66 5.80
CA GLU A 26 1.73 -24.88 4.43
C GLU A 26 2.72 -24.27 3.43
N THR A 27 3.25 -25.12 2.55
CA THR A 27 4.20 -24.70 1.52
C THR A 27 3.52 -23.76 0.52
N VAL A 28 4.16 -22.63 0.24
CA VAL A 28 3.68 -21.68 -0.76
C VAL A 28 4.20 -22.07 -2.14
N THR A 29 3.28 -22.16 -3.09
CA THR A 29 3.52 -22.41 -4.51
C THR A 29 2.94 -21.26 -5.34
N VAL A 30 3.14 -21.27 -6.65
CA VAL A 30 2.55 -20.27 -7.54
C VAL A 30 1.00 -20.27 -7.48
N ASP A 31 0.37 -21.41 -7.16
CA ASP A 31 -1.08 -21.58 -7.17
C ASP A 31 -1.76 -20.91 -5.96
N ASN A 32 -1.09 -20.92 -4.79
CA ASN A 32 -1.63 -20.34 -3.56
C ASN A 32 -0.93 -19.04 -3.13
N PHE A 33 0.06 -18.57 -3.90
CA PHE A 33 0.89 -17.42 -3.57
C PHE A 33 0.08 -16.16 -3.22
N VAL A 34 -0.88 -15.78 -4.07
CA VAL A 34 -1.66 -14.53 -3.87
C VAL A 34 -2.42 -14.56 -2.54
N ARG A 35 -2.96 -15.72 -2.17
CA ARG A 35 -3.64 -15.91 -0.88
C ARG A 35 -2.65 -15.86 0.28
N ALA A 36 -1.54 -16.58 0.21
CA ALA A 36 -0.52 -16.60 1.23
C ALA A 36 0.10 -15.21 1.46
N GLU A 37 0.44 -14.50 0.37
CA GLU A 37 0.96 -13.12 0.41
C GLU A 37 -0.04 -12.16 1.07
N THR A 38 -1.33 -12.30 0.72
CA THR A 38 -2.38 -11.47 1.30
C THR A 38 -2.59 -11.78 2.77
N ASP A 39 -2.70 -13.06 3.15
CA ASP A 39 -2.89 -13.47 4.55
C ASP A 39 -1.77 -12.97 5.46
N LEU A 40 -0.50 -13.12 5.04
CA LEU A 40 0.65 -12.63 5.80
C LEU A 40 0.72 -11.10 5.82
N THR A 41 0.26 -10.44 4.77
CA THR A 41 0.13 -8.99 4.77
C THR A 41 -0.96 -8.53 5.75
N LEU A 42 -2.12 -9.18 5.77
CA LEU A 42 -3.16 -8.92 6.76
C LEU A 42 -2.66 -9.18 8.19
N LYS A 43 -1.90 -10.27 8.42
CA LYS A 43 -1.27 -10.59 9.72
C LYS A 43 -0.41 -9.42 10.23
N ARG A 44 0.38 -8.77 9.34
CA ARG A 44 1.18 -7.58 9.69
C ARG A 44 0.31 -6.39 10.11
N TYR A 45 -0.78 -6.12 9.39
CA TYR A 45 -1.71 -5.04 9.75
C TYR A 45 -2.51 -5.35 11.03
N VAL A 46 -2.86 -6.61 11.27
CA VAL A 46 -3.45 -7.07 12.55
C VAL A 46 -2.48 -6.82 13.70
N ALA A 47 -1.20 -7.15 13.55
CA ALA A 47 -0.16 -6.90 14.55
C ALA A 47 0.03 -5.39 14.84
N GLN A 48 -0.23 -4.51 13.87
CA GLN A 48 -0.26 -3.06 14.03
C GLN A 48 -1.56 -2.52 14.66
N GLY A 49 -2.42 -3.41 15.17
CA GLY A 49 -3.65 -3.04 15.88
C GLY A 49 -4.86 -2.80 14.97
N GLY A 50 -4.83 -3.21 13.71
CA GLY A 50 -5.90 -2.99 12.73
C GLY A 50 -6.98 -4.07 12.71
N PHE A 51 -7.07 -5.01 13.67
CA PHE A 51 -8.11 -6.03 13.66
C PHE A 51 -9.40 -5.57 14.33
N GLY A 52 -10.53 -5.68 13.62
CA GLY A 52 -11.88 -5.31 14.09
C GLY A 52 -12.08 -3.82 14.35
N LYS A 53 -11.12 -2.99 14.00
CA LYS A 53 -11.15 -1.53 14.15
C LYS A 53 -10.26 -0.86 13.09
N ILE A 54 -10.41 0.46 12.95
CA ILE A 54 -9.51 1.28 12.13
C ILE A 54 -8.30 1.71 12.99
N ALA A 55 -7.12 1.38 12.54
CA ALA A 55 -5.84 1.92 13.03
C ALA A 55 -5.37 3.05 12.11
N HIS A 56 -4.58 3.99 12.64
CA HIS A 56 -4.14 5.17 11.90
C HIS A 56 -2.64 5.35 12.02
N LEU A 57 -1.96 5.53 10.89
CA LEU A 57 -0.61 6.06 10.84
C LEU A 57 -0.70 7.59 10.82
N ARG A 58 -0.22 8.23 11.89
CA ARG A 58 -0.44 9.65 12.18
C ARG A 58 0.65 10.57 11.64
N GLN A 59 1.71 9.98 11.14
CA GLN A 59 2.87 10.70 10.60
C GLN A 59 3.14 10.25 9.16
N PRO A 60 3.74 11.09 8.32
CA PRO A 60 4.25 10.65 7.03
C PRO A 60 5.31 9.57 7.24
N THR A 61 5.50 8.72 6.23
CA THR A 61 6.52 7.67 6.26
C THR A 61 7.87 8.24 6.67
N PRO A 62 8.48 7.76 7.77
CA PRO A 62 9.83 8.17 8.17
C PRO A 62 10.86 7.76 7.11
N ILE A 63 11.82 8.62 6.82
CA ILE A 63 12.84 8.37 5.79
C ILE A 63 13.78 7.23 6.18
N ASP A 64 14.02 7.04 7.45
CA ASP A 64 14.86 5.98 8.04
C ASP A 64 14.10 4.65 8.26
N GLN A 65 12.79 4.61 8.01
CA GLN A 65 11.94 3.43 8.23
C GLN A 65 11.09 3.10 7.00
N GLN A 66 11.70 3.06 5.84
CA GLN A 66 11.05 2.70 4.59
C GLN A 66 11.00 1.17 4.43
N ASN A 67 9.91 0.54 4.87
CA ASN A 67 9.74 -0.92 4.90
C ASN A 67 9.56 -1.55 3.49
N VAL A 68 9.24 -0.74 2.49
CA VAL A 68 9.09 -1.15 1.08
C VAL A 68 9.64 -0.06 0.17
N ILE A 69 10.04 -0.44 -1.04
CA ILE A 69 10.47 0.51 -2.06
C ILE A 69 9.32 1.42 -2.50
N ARG A 70 9.65 2.60 -2.99
CA ARG A 70 8.72 3.57 -3.62
C ARG A 70 7.58 4.02 -2.72
N MET A 71 7.86 4.17 -1.43
CA MET A 71 6.89 4.67 -0.47
C MET A 71 6.43 6.09 -0.79
N ASN A 72 5.22 6.40 -0.38
CA ASN A 72 4.56 7.69 -0.57
C ASN A 72 4.61 8.51 0.72
N ARG A 73 4.85 9.82 0.62
CA ARG A 73 4.78 10.78 1.74
C ARG A 73 3.66 11.81 1.59
N ASP A 74 2.86 11.74 0.53
CA ASP A 74 1.79 12.71 0.28
C ASP A 74 0.50 12.38 1.04
N THR A 75 0.38 11.16 1.59
CA THR A 75 -0.82 10.72 2.29
C THR A 75 -0.51 10.00 3.59
N LEU A 76 -1.36 10.23 4.60
CA LEU A 76 -1.45 9.37 5.79
C LEU A 76 -2.33 8.16 5.49
N TYR A 77 -2.05 7.06 6.19
CA TYR A 77 -2.80 5.82 6.05
C TYR A 77 -3.68 5.54 7.27
N SER A 78 -4.89 5.07 7.02
CA SER A 78 -5.74 4.43 8.03
C SER A 78 -6.20 3.10 7.48
N PHE A 79 -6.23 2.05 8.31
CA PHE A 79 -6.52 0.70 7.82
C PHE A 79 -7.25 -0.14 8.85
N GLY A 80 -7.95 -1.16 8.36
CA GLY A 80 -8.58 -2.17 9.21
C GLY A 80 -8.73 -3.51 8.50
N VAL A 81 -8.58 -4.60 9.26
CA VAL A 81 -8.86 -5.99 8.86
C VAL A 81 -10.11 -6.43 9.60
N PHE A 82 -11.12 -6.93 8.89
CA PHE A 82 -12.39 -7.33 9.48
C PHE A 82 -12.74 -8.77 9.12
N ASP A 83 -13.18 -9.54 10.12
CA ASP A 83 -13.75 -10.88 9.95
C ASP A 83 -15.24 -10.75 9.58
N LEU A 84 -15.57 -11.04 8.32
CA LEU A 84 -16.92 -10.90 7.80
C LEU A 84 -17.89 -12.04 8.17
N THR A 85 -17.58 -12.85 9.16
CA THR A 85 -18.57 -13.72 9.82
C THR A 85 -19.75 -12.91 10.38
N LYS A 86 -19.53 -11.61 10.62
CA LYS A 86 -20.56 -10.59 10.81
C LYS A 86 -20.27 -9.39 9.90
N PRO A 87 -21.30 -8.76 9.32
CA PRO A 87 -21.12 -7.56 8.51
C PRO A 87 -20.42 -6.45 9.29
N VAL A 88 -19.60 -5.65 8.57
CA VAL A 88 -19.01 -4.42 9.12
C VAL A 88 -19.51 -3.22 8.33
N THR A 89 -19.86 -2.13 9.02
CA THR A 89 -20.19 -0.85 8.38
C THR A 89 -19.05 0.13 8.60
N ILE A 90 -18.43 0.55 7.50
CA ILE A 90 -17.35 1.53 7.47
C ILE A 90 -17.96 2.90 7.16
N THR A 91 -17.64 3.91 7.96
CA THR A 91 -18.01 5.30 7.68
C THR A 91 -16.80 6.05 7.14
N LYS A 92 -16.92 6.55 5.91
CA LYS A 92 -16.00 7.51 5.33
C LYS A 92 -16.56 8.91 5.52
N PRO A 93 -15.86 9.80 6.25
CA PRO A 93 -16.35 11.16 6.54
C PRO A 93 -16.32 12.06 5.30
N PRO A 94 -17.12 13.16 5.29
CA PRO A 94 -16.93 14.25 4.35
C PRO A 94 -15.58 14.92 4.61
N THR A 95 -14.86 15.29 3.53
CA THR A 95 -13.46 15.71 3.60
C THR A 95 -13.27 17.23 3.50
N GLY A 96 -14.32 18.00 3.13
CA GLY A 96 -14.21 19.45 2.94
C GLY A 96 -13.25 19.83 1.79
N GLY A 97 -13.16 18.98 0.75
CA GLY A 97 -12.27 19.21 -0.40
C GLY A 97 -10.87 18.57 -0.28
N ARG A 98 -10.48 18.07 0.89
CA ARG A 98 -9.23 17.31 1.04
C ARG A 98 -9.34 15.96 0.33
N PHE A 99 -8.34 15.59 -0.45
CA PHE A 99 -8.31 14.24 -1.03
C PHE A 99 -8.29 13.17 0.07
N GLN A 100 -9.22 12.23 -0.04
CA GLN A 100 -9.21 10.99 0.74
C GLN A 100 -9.83 9.88 -0.12
N SER A 101 -9.13 8.76 -0.24
CA SER A 101 -9.64 7.56 -0.87
C SER A 101 -9.80 6.43 0.14
N MET A 102 -10.75 5.53 -0.10
CA MET A 102 -10.88 4.25 0.58
C MET A 102 -10.79 3.13 -0.45
N LEU A 103 -9.88 2.17 -0.25
CA LEU A 103 -9.84 0.91 -1.01
C LEU A 103 -10.34 -0.23 -0.15
N ILE A 104 -11.00 -1.18 -0.80
CA ILE A 104 -11.49 -2.43 -0.24
C ILE A 104 -10.78 -3.56 -0.95
N ILE A 105 -10.13 -4.45 -0.20
CA ILE A 105 -9.30 -5.54 -0.71
C ILE A 105 -9.68 -6.82 0.02
N ASN A 106 -9.97 -7.91 -0.72
CA ASN A 106 -10.24 -9.20 -0.11
C ASN A 106 -8.99 -10.08 0.01
N GLN A 107 -9.14 -11.29 0.59
CA GLN A 107 -8.01 -12.21 0.75
C GLN A 107 -7.46 -12.77 -0.58
N ASP A 108 -8.18 -12.65 -1.68
CA ASP A 108 -7.69 -13.02 -3.01
C ASP A 108 -7.04 -11.84 -3.74
N HIS A 109 -6.71 -10.76 -3.01
CA HIS A 109 -6.17 -9.53 -3.57
C HIS A 109 -7.06 -8.93 -4.68
N SER A 110 -8.38 -9.19 -4.65
CA SER A 110 -9.35 -8.47 -5.48
C SER A 110 -9.57 -7.09 -4.88
N ILE A 111 -9.42 -6.05 -5.69
CA ILE A 111 -9.47 -4.65 -5.26
C ILE A 111 -10.64 -3.97 -5.96
N TRP A 112 -11.60 -3.49 -5.16
CA TRP A 112 -12.74 -2.74 -5.68
C TRP A 112 -12.33 -1.33 -6.11
N PRO A 113 -13.12 -0.67 -6.98
CA PRO A 113 -12.92 0.73 -7.30
C PRO A 113 -12.79 1.58 -6.04
N ALA A 114 -11.87 2.56 -6.07
CA ALA A 114 -11.65 3.43 -4.92
C ALA A 114 -12.88 4.30 -4.64
N VAL A 115 -13.25 4.38 -3.38
CA VAL A 115 -14.34 5.23 -2.89
C VAL A 115 -13.79 6.59 -2.49
N HIS A 116 -14.30 7.65 -3.11
CA HIS A 116 -13.92 9.04 -2.81
C HIS A 116 -15.02 9.79 -2.05
N ASP A 117 -16.28 9.46 -2.30
CA ASP A 117 -17.42 10.11 -1.65
C ASP A 117 -17.56 9.72 -0.19
N ALA A 118 -18.10 10.63 0.61
CA ALA A 118 -18.48 10.36 1.99
C ALA A 118 -19.68 9.40 2.03
N GLY A 119 -19.74 8.55 3.06
CA GLY A 119 -20.86 7.63 3.19
C GLY A 119 -20.63 6.52 4.21
N LYS A 120 -21.65 5.66 4.32
CA LYS A 120 -21.59 4.41 5.10
C LYS A 120 -21.63 3.23 4.15
N PHE A 121 -20.66 2.33 4.29
CA PHE A 121 -20.44 1.19 3.39
C PHE A 121 -20.50 -0.10 4.22
N THR A 122 -21.56 -0.87 4.05
CA THR A 122 -21.71 -2.15 4.75
C THR A 122 -21.10 -3.27 3.90
N LEU A 123 -20.08 -3.90 4.43
CA LEU A 123 -19.35 -5.00 3.79
C LEU A 123 -19.81 -6.33 4.40
N THR A 124 -20.17 -7.28 3.54
CA THR A 124 -20.60 -8.63 3.92
C THR A 124 -19.70 -9.67 3.26
N GLN A 125 -19.58 -10.86 3.85
CA GLN A 125 -18.80 -11.95 3.25
C GLN A 125 -19.35 -12.33 1.86
N LYS A 126 -20.68 -12.31 1.67
CA LYS A 126 -21.29 -12.59 0.37
C LYS A 126 -20.84 -11.60 -0.71
N MET A 127 -20.74 -10.31 -0.36
CA MET A 127 -20.32 -9.25 -1.30
C MET A 127 -18.82 -9.34 -1.58
N ILE A 128 -18.00 -9.59 -0.55
CA ILE A 128 -16.54 -9.56 -0.62
C ILE A 128 -15.96 -10.88 -1.15
N GLY A 129 -16.66 -11.99 -0.98
CA GLY A 129 -16.26 -13.31 -1.47
C GLY A 129 -15.27 -14.05 -0.58
N THR A 130 -14.71 -13.41 0.46
CA THR A 130 -13.78 -14.02 1.41
C THR A 130 -14.15 -13.70 2.85
N ARG A 131 -13.59 -14.46 3.82
CA ARG A 131 -13.84 -14.27 5.24
C ARG A 131 -13.29 -12.93 5.74
N TYR A 132 -12.06 -12.59 5.35
CA TYR A 132 -11.45 -11.32 5.76
C TYR A 132 -11.49 -10.31 4.63
N VAL A 133 -11.64 -9.05 5.03
CA VAL A 133 -11.52 -7.88 4.17
C VAL A 133 -10.54 -6.89 4.79
N PHE A 134 -9.74 -6.28 3.95
CA PHE A 134 -8.88 -5.17 4.29
C PHE A 134 -9.46 -3.88 3.72
N VAL A 135 -9.53 -2.85 4.57
CA VAL A 135 -9.94 -1.51 4.16
C VAL A 135 -8.78 -0.57 4.44
N ILE A 136 -8.39 0.22 3.45
CA ILE A 136 -7.30 1.18 3.60
C ILE A 136 -7.73 2.55 3.07
N PHE A 137 -7.48 3.57 3.88
CA PHE A 137 -7.67 4.96 3.51
C PHE A 137 -6.34 5.63 3.24
N ARG A 138 -6.32 6.52 2.25
CA ARG A 138 -5.23 7.45 1.98
C ARG A 138 -5.76 8.85 2.12
N THR A 139 -5.26 9.60 3.11
CA THR A 139 -5.68 10.99 3.41
C THR A 139 -4.52 11.92 3.06
N PHE A 140 -4.72 12.82 2.10
CA PHE A 140 -3.72 13.82 1.70
C PHE A 140 -3.30 14.70 2.88
N MET A 141 -2.01 14.99 2.98
CA MET A 141 -1.48 15.98 3.90
C MET A 141 -0.21 16.64 3.32
N ASP A 142 0.08 17.86 3.78
CA ASP A 142 1.33 18.54 3.52
C ASP A 142 2.36 18.17 4.60
N PRO A 143 3.41 17.40 4.28
CA PRO A 143 4.40 16.95 5.26
C PRO A 143 5.25 18.10 5.86
N SER A 144 5.26 19.27 5.21
CA SER A 144 5.98 20.44 5.69
C SER A 144 5.15 21.35 6.60
N ASN A 145 3.84 21.09 6.73
CA ASN A 145 2.90 21.92 7.48
C ASN A 145 2.29 21.18 8.68
N PRO A 146 2.77 21.41 9.91
CA PRO A 146 2.23 20.77 11.11
C PRO A 146 0.74 21.01 11.35
N ALA A 147 0.21 22.18 10.95
CA ALA A 147 -1.20 22.49 11.08
C ALA A 147 -2.05 21.65 10.11
N ASP A 148 -1.56 21.41 8.90
CA ASP A 148 -2.20 20.57 7.92
C ASP A 148 -2.15 19.09 8.34
N LEU A 149 -1.04 18.62 8.89
CA LEU A 149 -0.90 17.29 9.48
C LEU A 149 -1.95 17.07 10.60
N LYS A 150 -2.11 18.06 11.50
CA LYS A 150 -3.15 18.01 12.55
C LYS A 150 -4.56 17.95 11.95
N ALA A 151 -4.84 18.71 10.92
CA ALA A 151 -6.14 18.69 10.24
C ALA A 151 -6.39 17.33 9.55
N ALA A 152 -5.38 16.73 8.92
CA ALA A 152 -5.46 15.40 8.34
C ALA A 152 -5.72 14.32 9.42
N ASN A 153 -5.04 14.41 10.57
CA ASN A 153 -5.28 13.53 11.72
C ASN A 153 -6.71 13.67 12.27
N THR A 154 -7.22 14.89 12.39
CA THR A 154 -8.63 15.14 12.79
C THR A 154 -9.63 14.52 11.82
N LEU A 155 -9.30 14.50 10.52
CA LEU A 155 -10.12 13.83 9.52
C LEU A 155 -10.04 12.29 9.66
N GLN A 156 -8.85 11.75 9.94
CA GLN A 156 -8.69 10.32 10.23
C GLN A 156 -9.55 9.88 11.42
N ASP A 157 -9.67 10.70 12.50
CA ASP A 157 -10.47 10.39 13.69
C ASP A 157 -11.96 10.21 13.39
N LYS A 158 -12.44 10.78 12.28
CA LYS A 158 -13.84 10.66 11.83
C LYS A 158 -14.12 9.39 11.04
N ILE A 159 -13.07 8.61 10.67
CA ILE A 159 -13.24 7.31 10.03
C ILE A 159 -13.65 6.31 11.11
N THR A 160 -14.79 5.65 10.95
CA THR A 160 -15.27 4.67 11.92
C THR A 160 -15.61 3.33 11.28
N ALA A 161 -15.52 2.27 12.07
CA ALA A 161 -16.00 0.94 11.72
C ALA A 161 -16.90 0.43 12.83
N VAL A 162 -18.09 -0.07 12.47
CA VAL A 162 -19.05 -0.65 13.41
C VAL A 162 -19.34 -2.08 12.99
N GLN A 163 -19.10 -3.02 13.90
CA GLN A 163 -19.32 -4.44 13.71
C GLN A 163 -19.84 -5.07 15.00
N ALA A 164 -20.84 -5.94 14.90
CA ALA A 164 -21.47 -6.55 16.09
C ALA A 164 -20.50 -7.41 16.91
N LYS A 165 -19.57 -8.08 16.24
CA LYS A 165 -18.46 -8.85 16.84
C LYS A 165 -17.27 -8.79 15.92
N ALA A 166 -16.08 -8.54 16.45
CA ALA A 166 -14.82 -8.50 15.69
C ALA A 166 -14.43 -9.86 15.09
N GLY A 167 -14.92 -10.96 15.67
CA GLY A 167 -14.53 -12.30 15.24
C GLY A 167 -13.14 -12.69 15.73
N SER A 168 -12.45 -13.48 14.92
CA SER A 168 -11.07 -13.92 15.20
C SER A 168 -10.25 -13.92 13.91
N PHE A 169 -8.94 -13.62 14.03
CA PHE A 169 -8.03 -13.69 12.88
C PHE A 169 -7.31 -15.06 12.90
N GLN A 170 -7.66 -15.89 11.95
CA GLN A 170 -7.13 -17.25 11.80
C GLN A 170 -6.83 -17.46 10.32
N ILE A 171 -5.56 -17.70 10.01
CA ILE A 171 -5.05 -17.99 8.68
C ILE A 171 -4.23 -19.28 8.75
N PRO A 172 -4.00 -19.98 7.63
CA PRO A 172 -3.05 -21.08 7.58
C PRO A 172 -1.67 -20.66 8.10
N ASP A 173 -0.93 -21.59 8.64
CA ASP A 173 0.48 -21.38 8.98
C ASP A 173 1.30 -21.52 7.69
N TRP A 174 1.52 -20.39 7.00
CA TRP A 174 2.23 -20.34 5.74
C TRP A 174 3.74 -20.47 5.95
N ASP A 175 4.42 -21.31 5.16
CA ASP A 175 5.88 -21.36 5.13
C ASP A 175 6.47 -20.10 4.47
N GLU A 176 6.99 -19.19 5.29
CA GLU A 176 7.54 -17.92 4.84
C GLU A 176 8.76 -18.08 3.93
N ALA A 177 9.55 -19.16 4.07
CA ALA A 177 10.71 -19.40 3.21
C ALA A 177 10.29 -19.69 1.77
N SER A 178 9.31 -20.57 1.56
CA SER A 178 8.75 -20.81 0.23
C SER A 178 8.02 -19.60 -0.33
N LEU A 179 7.30 -18.84 0.52
CA LEU A 179 6.68 -17.57 0.09
C LEU A 179 7.71 -16.60 -0.47
N HIS A 180 8.82 -16.39 0.23
CA HIS A 180 9.87 -15.47 -0.22
C HIS A 180 10.46 -15.94 -1.55
N LYS A 181 10.77 -17.23 -1.69
CA LYS A 181 11.28 -17.82 -2.93
C LYS A 181 10.35 -17.58 -4.12
N VAL A 182 9.04 -17.80 -3.92
CA VAL A 182 8.02 -17.59 -4.97
C VAL A 182 7.90 -16.10 -5.28
N ARG A 183 7.83 -15.22 -4.26
CA ARG A 183 7.76 -13.76 -4.44
C ARG A 183 8.94 -13.23 -5.24
N ASP A 184 10.16 -13.67 -4.93
CA ASP A 184 11.37 -13.19 -5.62
C ASP A 184 11.34 -13.58 -7.10
N ALA A 185 10.94 -14.82 -7.42
CA ALA A 185 10.79 -15.26 -8.81
C ALA A 185 9.71 -14.44 -9.56
N ILE A 186 8.57 -14.16 -8.91
CA ILE A 186 7.50 -13.33 -9.49
C ILE A 186 7.97 -11.89 -9.68
N ASN A 187 8.75 -11.32 -8.77
CA ASN A 187 9.29 -9.97 -8.89
C ASN A 187 10.26 -9.82 -10.07
N VAL A 188 11.05 -10.86 -10.38
CA VAL A 188 11.87 -10.89 -11.60
C VAL A 188 10.99 -10.77 -12.85
N LEU A 189 9.88 -11.52 -12.91
CA LEU A 189 8.92 -11.42 -14.01
C LEU A 189 8.23 -10.05 -14.04
N ALA A 190 7.81 -9.52 -12.89
CA ALA A 190 7.16 -8.22 -12.78
C ALA A 190 8.05 -7.07 -13.27
N SER A 191 9.38 -7.16 -13.08
CA SER A 191 10.33 -6.15 -13.54
C SER A 191 10.38 -6.00 -15.07
N THR A 192 9.89 -6.98 -15.81
CA THR A 192 9.81 -6.94 -17.29
C THR A 192 8.55 -6.23 -17.80
N LYS A 193 7.59 -5.91 -16.91
CA LYS A 193 6.36 -5.19 -17.31
C LYS A 193 6.64 -3.72 -17.52
N THR A 194 6.22 -3.22 -18.67
CA THR A 194 6.30 -1.80 -19.02
C THR A 194 5.14 -0.97 -18.46
N ASP A 195 3.98 -1.61 -18.21
CA ASP A 195 2.78 -0.98 -17.64
C ASP A 195 2.26 -1.79 -16.45
N ALA A 196 2.49 -1.29 -15.24
CA ALA A 196 1.99 -1.88 -14.00
C ALA A 196 0.51 -1.51 -13.71
N SER A 197 -0.10 -0.65 -14.49
CA SER A 197 -1.49 -0.18 -14.26
C SER A 197 -2.54 -1.27 -14.46
N THR A 198 -2.19 -2.37 -15.14
CA THR A 198 -3.05 -3.53 -15.38
C THR A 198 -3.02 -4.56 -14.24
N MET A 199 -2.17 -4.36 -13.23
CA MET A 199 -1.93 -5.33 -12.15
C MET A 199 -2.93 -5.24 -11.00
N PHE A 200 -3.72 -4.16 -10.92
CA PHE A 200 -4.58 -3.86 -9.76
C PHE A 200 -6.03 -3.65 -10.18
N GLY A 201 -6.96 -4.29 -9.47
CA GLY A 201 -8.39 -4.20 -9.72
C GLY A 201 -9.16 -5.42 -9.24
N GLU A 202 -10.41 -5.54 -9.66
CA GLU A 202 -11.23 -6.71 -9.38
C GLU A 202 -10.63 -7.94 -10.07
N LYS A 203 -10.33 -9.00 -9.32
CA LYS A 203 -9.68 -10.23 -9.80
C LYS A 203 -10.35 -10.79 -11.06
N SER A 204 -11.67 -10.76 -11.12
CA SER A 204 -12.44 -11.26 -12.28
C SER A 204 -12.25 -10.44 -13.56
N LYS A 205 -11.69 -9.23 -13.45
CA LYS A 205 -11.46 -8.31 -14.58
C LYS A 205 -9.99 -8.22 -14.98
N LEU A 206 -9.09 -8.87 -14.23
CA LEU A 206 -7.66 -8.85 -14.47
C LEU A 206 -7.20 -10.09 -15.23
N ASN A 207 -6.11 -9.94 -15.99
CA ASN A 207 -5.33 -11.08 -16.43
C ASN A 207 -4.75 -11.79 -15.19
N PRO A 208 -4.87 -13.12 -15.05
CA PRO A 208 -4.37 -13.86 -13.88
C PRO A 208 -2.87 -13.66 -13.63
N ILE A 209 -2.06 -13.52 -14.68
CA ILE A 209 -0.62 -13.25 -14.55
C ILE A 209 -0.42 -11.86 -13.96
N ASP A 210 -1.08 -10.83 -14.51
CA ASP A 210 -0.97 -9.46 -14.02
C ASP A 210 -1.42 -9.34 -12.56
N HIS A 211 -2.49 -10.04 -12.19
CA HIS A 211 -2.97 -10.11 -10.81
C HIS A 211 -1.93 -10.71 -9.85
N MET A 212 -1.28 -11.81 -10.24
CA MET A 212 -0.22 -12.43 -9.46
C MET A 212 1.01 -11.52 -9.36
N LEU A 213 1.44 -10.93 -10.47
CA LEU A 213 2.54 -9.96 -10.50
C LEU A 213 2.26 -8.78 -9.57
N GLY A 214 1.03 -8.24 -9.60
CA GLY A 214 0.61 -7.13 -8.76
C GLY A 214 0.65 -7.46 -7.26
N ALA A 215 0.23 -8.65 -6.88
CA ALA A 215 0.27 -9.10 -5.49
C ALA A 215 1.71 -9.17 -4.93
N ALA A 216 2.69 -9.57 -5.76
CA ALA A 216 4.10 -9.61 -5.37
C ALA A 216 4.78 -8.24 -5.40
N TYR A 217 4.56 -7.48 -6.48
CA TYR A 217 5.30 -6.26 -6.79
C TYR A 217 4.81 -5.02 -6.03
N GLY A 218 3.51 -4.99 -5.69
CA GLY A 218 2.92 -3.80 -5.07
C GLY A 218 1.58 -4.09 -4.39
N TRP A 219 1.55 -5.01 -3.45
CA TRP A 219 0.32 -5.41 -2.75
C TRP A 219 -0.50 -4.20 -2.28
N GLY A 220 -1.80 -4.21 -2.56
CA GLY A 220 -2.71 -3.11 -2.23
C GLY A 220 -2.55 -1.87 -3.10
N GLY A 221 -1.93 -1.98 -4.27
CA GLY A 221 -1.82 -0.90 -5.26
C GLY A 221 -3.18 -0.39 -5.72
N ASN A 222 -3.23 0.86 -6.19
CA ASN A 222 -4.47 1.44 -6.69
C ASN A 222 -4.80 0.89 -8.09
N PRO A 223 -6.07 0.55 -8.35
CA PRO A 223 -6.55 0.36 -9.73
C PRO A 223 -6.27 1.62 -10.59
N LYS A 224 -6.05 1.45 -11.89
CA LYS A 224 -5.75 2.54 -12.83
C LYS A 224 -6.77 3.68 -12.76
N SER A 225 -8.03 3.37 -12.51
CA SER A 225 -9.08 4.38 -12.32
C SER A 225 -8.90 5.25 -11.06
N ALA A 226 -8.18 4.76 -10.06
CA ALA A 226 -7.92 5.49 -8.81
C ALA A 226 -6.59 6.23 -8.81
N ALA A 227 -5.54 5.64 -9.43
CA ALA A 227 -4.25 6.30 -9.59
C ALA A 227 -3.45 5.70 -10.76
N ILE A 228 -2.70 6.57 -11.45
CA ILE A 228 -1.69 6.18 -12.45
C ILE A 228 -0.32 6.47 -11.86
N TYR A 229 0.62 5.55 -12.10
CA TYR A 229 2.00 5.64 -11.67
C TYR A 229 2.90 5.66 -12.90
N LEU A 230 3.70 6.73 -13.07
CA LEU A 230 4.64 6.87 -14.17
C LEU A 230 6.06 6.90 -13.62
N ASN A 231 6.89 5.97 -14.08
CA ASN A 231 8.30 5.92 -13.72
C ASN A 231 9.11 6.81 -14.66
N GLY A 232 9.95 7.69 -14.10
CA GLY A 232 10.92 8.49 -14.85
C GLY A 232 12.34 8.12 -14.47
N VAL A 233 13.14 7.72 -15.45
CA VAL A 233 14.57 7.47 -15.29
C VAL A 233 15.32 8.41 -16.25
N PRO A 234 15.99 9.46 -15.72
CA PRO A 234 16.77 10.38 -16.54
C PRO A 234 17.91 9.66 -17.25
N LYS A 235 18.26 10.09 -18.45
CA LYS A 235 19.38 9.52 -19.22
C LYS A 235 20.71 9.70 -18.47
N GLU A 236 20.92 10.89 -17.91
CA GLU A 236 22.09 11.28 -17.14
C GLU A 236 21.68 11.38 -15.69
N ASN A 237 21.58 10.24 -15.00
CA ASN A 237 21.26 10.17 -13.58
C ASN A 237 22.51 10.10 -12.69
N ASP A 238 23.52 10.91 -13.04
CA ASP A 238 24.82 10.99 -12.37
C ASP A 238 24.77 11.70 -11.00
N GLY A 239 23.61 12.30 -10.65
CA GLY A 239 23.41 13.08 -9.43
C GLY A 239 23.98 14.50 -9.51
N LYS A 240 24.44 14.95 -10.66
CA LYS A 240 25.05 16.28 -10.89
C LYS A 240 24.34 17.05 -11.98
N THR A 241 24.00 16.40 -13.08
CA THR A 241 23.29 17.01 -14.20
C THR A 241 21.89 17.43 -13.78
N PRO A 242 21.56 18.74 -13.76
CA PRO A 242 20.25 19.20 -13.35
C PRO A 242 19.20 18.92 -14.42
N TYR A 243 17.98 18.66 -13.97
CA TYR A 243 16.83 18.44 -14.84
C TYR A 243 15.69 19.39 -14.45
N VAL A 244 14.83 19.68 -15.39
CA VAL A 244 13.61 20.46 -15.19
C VAL A 244 12.42 19.73 -15.79
N LEU A 245 11.26 19.85 -15.12
CA LEU A 245 9.99 19.35 -15.58
C LEU A 245 8.91 20.39 -15.30
N THR A 246 8.16 20.78 -16.32
CA THR A 246 7.02 21.72 -16.15
C THR A 246 5.73 21.00 -16.47
N ALA A 247 4.81 20.93 -15.50
CA ALA A 247 3.48 20.36 -15.65
C ALA A 247 2.39 21.43 -15.54
N LYS A 248 1.47 21.42 -16.50
CA LYS A 248 0.36 22.38 -16.55
C LYS A 248 -0.93 21.68 -16.93
N ASN A 249 -2.04 22.09 -16.32
CA ASN A 249 -3.38 21.56 -16.60
C ASN A 249 -3.45 20.02 -16.55
N VAL A 250 -2.78 19.42 -15.56
CA VAL A 250 -2.79 17.97 -15.39
C VAL A 250 -4.22 17.51 -15.11
N PRO A 251 -4.81 16.61 -15.95
CA PRO A 251 -6.22 16.27 -15.86
C PRO A 251 -6.47 15.19 -14.77
N VAL A 252 -6.44 15.61 -13.53
CA VAL A 252 -6.81 14.83 -12.34
C VAL A 252 -7.94 15.51 -11.57
N ASN A 253 -8.79 14.74 -10.91
CA ASN A 253 -9.79 15.27 -9.96
C ASN A 253 -9.24 15.32 -8.53
N GLY A 254 -8.24 14.46 -8.22
CA GLY A 254 -7.54 14.46 -6.95
C GLY A 254 -6.36 15.43 -6.97
N PHE A 255 -5.18 14.88 -6.88
CA PHE A 255 -3.91 15.62 -6.96
C PHE A 255 -2.87 14.80 -7.73
N TRP A 256 -1.76 15.44 -8.08
CA TRP A 256 -0.59 14.73 -8.58
C TRP A 256 0.64 15.05 -7.76
N SER A 257 1.58 14.12 -7.71
CA SER A 257 2.86 14.30 -7.03
C SER A 257 4.02 13.69 -7.79
N ILE A 258 5.22 14.19 -7.49
CA ILE A 258 6.49 13.60 -7.91
C ILE A 258 7.32 13.31 -6.68
N THR A 259 7.88 12.10 -6.61
CA THR A 259 8.80 11.70 -5.54
C THR A 259 10.09 11.19 -6.15
N VAL A 260 11.24 11.64 -5.62
CA VAL A 260 12.58 11.21 -6.04
C VAL A 260 13.04 10.05 -5.17
N TYR A 261 13.71 9.08 -5.83
CA TYR A 261 14.27 7.89 -5.19
C TYR A 261 15.69 7.64 -5.67
N ASN A 262 16.44 6.87 -4.88
CA ASN A 262 17.72 6.31 -5.29
C ASN A 262 17.55 5.13 -6.27
N ASP A 263 18.64 4.53 -6.71
CA ASP A 263 18.69 3.37 -7.63
C ASP A 263 17.96 2.13 -7.07
N LYS A 264 17.83 2.03 -5.72
CA LYS A 264 17.13 0.95 -5.03
C LYS A 264 15.64 1.25 -4.79
N GLY A 265 15.17 2.45 -5.14
CA GLY A 265 13.77 2.86 -4.97
C GLY A 265 13.43 3.41 -3.58
N PHE A 266 14.41 3.83 -2.79
CA PHE A 266 14.21 4.49 -1.49
C PHE A 266 14.44 5.99 -1.59
N MET A 267 13.73 6.77 -0.79
CA MET A 267 14.01 8.20 -0.58
C MET A 267 15.30 8.34 0.23
N GLU A 268 16.21 9.20 -0.22
CA GLU A 268 17.48 9.46 0.48
C GLU A 268 17.39 10.69 1.37
N LYS A 269 17.87 10.57 2.61
CA LYS A 269 17.91 11.68 3.55
C LYS A 269 18.74 12.83 2.97
N ASN A 270 18.22 14.04 3.08
CA ASN A 270 18.90 15.25 2.62
C ASN A 270 18.65 16.43 3.57
N ASP A 271 19.52 17.43 3.51
CA ASP A 271 19.51 18.59 4.44
C ASP A 271 18.30 19.51 4.27
N ARG A 272 17.49 19.31 3.23
CA ARG A 272 16.31 20.11 2.94
C ARG A 272 15.00 19.44 3.30
N ASP A 273 15.05 18.18 3.75
CA ASP A 273 13.89 17.33 4.00
C ASP A 273 12.92 17.29 2.80
N ALA A 274 13.47 17.44 1.57
CA ALA A 274 12.74 17.55 0.31
C ALA A 274 12.84 16.23 -0.47
N TYR A 275 11.74 15.50 -0.56
CA TYR A 275 11.67 14.17 -1.19
C TYR A 275 10.59 14.09 -2.27
N SER A 276 9.53 14.87 -2.10
CA SER A 276 8.38 14.90 -3.00
C SER A 276 7.82 16.31 -3.14
N LEU A 277 7.13 16.53 -4.26
CA LEU A 277 6.34 17.72 -4.53
C LEU A 277 4.99 17.32 -5.10
N ASN A 278 3.97 18.12 -4.82
CA ASN A 278 2.63 17.90 -5.35
C ASN A 278 2.00 19.22 -5.80
N ASN A 279 0.95 19.15 -6.62
CA ASN A 279 0.31 20.35 -7.16
C ASN A 279 -0.47 21.19 -6.15
N VAL A 280 -0.64 20.70 -4.93
CA VAL A 280 -1.34 21.43 -3.85
C VAL A 280 -0.37 22.35 -3.11
N THR A 281 0.86 21.87 -2.84
CA THR A 281 1.87 22.57 -2.04
C THR A 281 2.95 23.26 -2.87
N ALA A 282 3.14 22.84 -4.13
CA ALA A 282 4.15 23.43 -5.02
C ALA A 282 3.83 24.88 -5.38
N LYS A 283 4.88 25.70 -5.52
CA LYS A 283 4.77 27.07 -6.03
C LYS A 283 4.41 27.03 -7.50
N LYS A 284 3.34 27.76 -7.87
CA LYS A 284 2.92 27.90 -9.26
C LYS A 284 3.73 28.99 -9.97
N ASP A 285 3.98 28.77 -11.25
CA ASP A 285 4.54 29.74 -12.17
C ASP A 285 3.51 30.82 -12.51
N ALA A 286 3.94 31.93 -13.14
CA ALA A 286 3.06 33.06 -13.51
C ALA A 286 1.91 32.64 -14.46
N ASP A 287 2.12 31.57 -15.25
CA ASP A 287 1.14 31.04 -16.20
C ASP A 287 0.28 29.91 -15.61
N GLY A 288 0.42 29.65 -14.30
CA GLY A 288 -0.28 28.59 -13.56
C GLY A 288 0.30 27.20 -13.72
N GLY A 289 1.41 27.04 -14.45
CA GLY A 289 2.20 25.82 -14.48
C GLY A 289 2.92 25.56 -13.15
N ILE A 290 3.55 24.41 -13.04
CA ILE A 290 4.43 24.04 -11.93
C ILE A 290 5.71 23.51 -12.53
N THR A 291 6.79 24.27 -12.34
CA THR A 291 8.14 23.86 -12.74
C THR A 291 8.87 23.28 -11.55
N ILE A 292 9.38 22.07 -11.72
CA ILE A 292 10.14 21.30 -10.73
C ILE A 292 11.59 21.26 -11.17
N HIS A 293 12.51 21.58 -10.26
CA HIS A 293 13.96 21.54 -10.48
C HIS A 293 14.54 20.33 -9.74
N PHE A 294 15.13 19.42 -10.49
CA PHE A 294 15.85 18.26 -9.96
C PHE A 294 17.35 18.56 -9.99
N GLY A 295 17.94 18.79 -8.82
CA GLY A 295 19.33 19.26 -8.73
C GLY A 295 19.53 20.71 -9.22
N GLY A 296 20.79 21.09 -9.45
CA GLY A 296 21.17 22.45 -9.85
C GLY A 296 21.14 23.43 -8.67
N ASP A 297 20.62 24.67 -8.89
CA ASP A 297 20.54 25.70 -7.85
C ASP A 297 19.53 25.29 -6.75
N PRO A 298 19.99 25.06 -5.53
CA PRO A 298 19.12 24.66 -4.43
C PRO A 298 18.16 25.76 -3.95
N ASN A 299 18.30 27.00 -4.42
CA ASN A 299 17.38 28.10 -4.13
C ASN A 299 16.23 28.19 -5.15
N SER A 300 16.24 27.36 -6.20
CA SER A 300 15.15 27.29 -7.17
C SER A 300 13.84 26.90 -6.50
N SER A 301 12.74 27.48 -6.98
CA SER A 301 11.40 27.06 -6.55
C SER A 301 11.18 25.59 -6.88
N ASN A 302 10.45 24.88 -6.01
CA ASN A 302 10.10 23.45 -6.23
C ASN A 302 11.35 22.58 -6.48
N TYR A 303 12.40 22.82 -5.71
CA TYR A 303 13.65 22.09 -5.81
C TYR A 303 13.56 20.71 -5.16
N LEU A 304 14.05 19.68 -5.84
CA LEU A 304 14.23 18.32 -5.34
C LEU A 304 15.71 17.91 -5.50
N PRO A 305 16.40 17.56 -4.41
CA PRO A 305 17.76 17.05 -4.47
C PRO A 305 17.84 15.76 -5.29
N ILE A 306 18.95 15.58 -6.01
CA ILE A 306 19.25 14.38 -6.78
C ILE A 306 20.59 13.78 -6.35
N ILE A 307 20.73 12.49 -6.51
CA ILE A 307 21.94 11.72 -6.22
C ILE A 307 22.26 10.81 -7.39
N LYS A 308 23.45 10.21 -7.43
CA LYS A 308 23.79 9.24 -8.46
C LYS A 308 22.79 8.06 -8.47
N GLY A 309 22.30 7.72 -9.64
CA GLY A 309 21.33 6.64 -9.83
C GLY A 309 19.87 7.05 -9.55
N TRP A 310 19.59 8.35 -9.34
CA TRP A 310 18.25 8.82 -9.04
C TRP A 310 17.23 8.50 -10.14
N ASN A 311 16.02 8.32 -9.71
CA ASN A 311 14.84 8.18 -10.55
C ASN A 311 13.64 8.80 -9.83
N TYR A 312 12.51 8.91 -10.50
CA TYR A 312 11.32 9.49 -9.89
C TYR A 312 10.05 8.75 -10.28
N ILE A 313 9.01 8.90 -9.45
CA ILE A 313 7.66 8.48 -9.79
C ILE A 313 6.74 9.68 -9.79
N VAL A 314 5.95 9.80 -10.85
CA VAL A 314 4.76 10.64 -10.89
C VAL A 314 3.56 9.81 -10.45
N ARG A 315 2.75 10.35 -9.54
CA ARG A 315 1.48 9.78 -9.11
C ARG A 315 0.34 10.70 -9.49
N LEU A 316 -0.63 10.19 -10.22
CA LEU A 316 -1.79 10.92 -10.73
C LEU A 316 -3.03 10.34 -10.08
N TYR A 317 -3.57 10.98 -9.02
CA TYR A 317 -4.71 10.49 -8.27
C TYR A 317 -6.04 10.98 -8.85
N GLN A 318 -7.01 10.08 -8.97
CA GLN A 318 -8.29 10.30 -9.66
C GLN A 318 -8.10 10.85 -11.09
N PRO A 319 -7.35 10.10 -11.93
CA PRO A 319 -7.08 10.54 -13.30
C PRO A 319 -8.38 10.68 -14.08
N LYS A 320 -8.47 11.76 -14.86
CA LYS A 320 -9.57 11.98 -15.80
C LYS A 320 -9.41 11.10 -17.03
N LYS A 321 -10.46 11.06 -17.85
CA LYS A 321 -10.55 10.19 -19.05
C LYS A 321 -9.39 10.42 -20.01
N GLU A 322 -8.93 11.65 -20.17
CA GLU A 322 -7.82 12.02 -21.07
C GLU A 322 -6.49 11.32 -20.69
N LEU A 323 -6.25 11.11 -19.39
CA LEU A 323 -5.11 10.34 -18.90
C LEU A 323 -5.34 8.83 -19.09
N LEU A 324 -6.54 8.35 -18.77
CA LEU A 324 -6.90 6.92 -18.88
C LEU A 324 -6.82 6.41 -20.32
N ASP A 325 -7.22 7.25 -21.28
CA ASP A 325 -7.22 6.96 -22.72
C ASP A 325 -5.85 7.26 -23.39
N GLY A 326 -4.87 7.78 -22.64
CA GLY A 326 -3.54 8.15 -23.17
C GLY A 326 -3.54 9.37 -24.10
N LYS A 327 -4.63 10.14 -24.16
CA LYS A 327 -4.74 11.36 -24.97
C LYS A 327 -3.93 12.51 -24.40
N TRP A 328 -3.74 12.53 -23.10
CA TRP A 328 -2.86 13.46 -22.41
C TRP A 328 -1.71 12.69 -21.77
N LYS A 329 -0.48 13.16 -21.96
CA LYS A 329 0.72 12.56 -21.40
C LYS A 329 1.38 13.51 -20.43
N PHE A 330 1.77 13.01 -19.27
CA PHE A 330 2.56 13.77 -18.31
C PHE A 330 3.94 14.08 -18.92
N PRO A 331 4.46 15.31 -18.80
CA PRO A 331 5.75 15.69 -19.36
C PRO A 331 6.91 14.95 -18.70
N ASP A 332 7.96 14.69 -19.47
CA ASP A 332 9.20 14.11 -18.98
C ASP A 332 10.15 15.18 -18.46
N ALA A 333 10.98 14.83 -17.47
CA ALA A 333 12.11 15.66 -17.07
C ALA A 333 13.14 15.78 -18.19
N ARG A 334 13.66 17.00 -18.41
CA ARG A 334 14.66 17.31 -19.44
C ARG A 334 15.90 17.91 -18.78
N PRO A 335 17.12 17.57 -19.28
CA PRO A 335 18.34 18.18 -18.75
C PRO A 335 18.33 19.69 -19.00
N VAL A 336 18.80 20.45 -18.02
CA VAL A 336 19.06 21.89 -18.16
C VAL A 336 20.36 22.04 -18.94
N LYS A 337 20.29 22.74 -20.06
CA LYS A 337 21.46 23.04 -20.92
C LYS A 337 22.28 24.17 -20.34
#